data_e2ba744647433f8e34303823215e2457
#
_entry.id   e2ba744647433f8e34303823215e2457
#
_cell.length_a   1.000
_cell.length_b   1.000
_cell.length_c   1.000
_cell.angle_alpha   90.00
_cell.angle_beta   90.00
_cell.angle_gamma   90.00
#
_symmetry.space_group_name_H-M   'P 1'
#
loop_
_entity.id
_entity.type
_entity.pdbx_description
1 polymer ?
#
loop_
_entity_poly.entity_id
_entity_poly.type
_entity_poly.pdbx_seq_one_letter_code
_entity_poly.pdbx_strand_id
1 'polypeptide(L)'
;MKEFDDLVGIISRLRKECPWDREQTHESLAKHLIEEAYELLDALAAMQTNPENHDMLNEELGDLLLQILLHSKIAEENKYFSIVDVVTNLQEKLIKRHPHVFGDVELESAEDVEKQWEEIKKQETSDSIFDDIDQKLPSITKAFKTQRKAKKLDLTYTNYQEALQDLLSEVEELKDAKNDEDRKSEIGDILFSVVNICRYLEADPEIQLNKSTQRFIERAKYVEKNADPS
;
A
#
# COMPACT_ATOMS: atom_id res chain seq x y z
N MET A 1 -16.09 -11.68 -19.24
CA MET A 1 -15.99 -13.10 -18.82
C MET A 1 -17.29 -13.44 -18.12
N LYS A 2 -17.92 -14.54 -18.50
CA LYS A 2 -19.23 -14.91 -17.92
C LYS A 2 -19.20 -14.99 -16.39
N GLU A 3 -18.17 -15.58 -15.83
CA GLU A 3 -17.98 -15.75 -14.38
C GLU A 3 -17.89 -14.39 -13.66
N PHE A 4 -17.25 -13.40 -14.26
CA PHE A 4 -17.17 -12.05 -13.69
C PHE A 4 -18.53 -11.34 -13.75
N ASP A 5 -19.25 -11.47 -14.88
CA ASP A 5 -20.59 -10.89 -15.04
C ASP A 5 -21.58 -11.55 -14.05
N ASP A 6 -21.48 -12.87 -13.88
CA ASP A 6 -22.27 -13.62 -12.89
C ASP A 6 -21.96 -13.14 -11.45
N LEU A 7 -20.68 -12.91 -11.12
CA LEU A 7 -20.27 -12.38 -9.81
C LEU A 7 -20.84 -10.97 -9.57
N VAL A 8 -20.76 -10.07 -10.54
CA VAL A 8 -21.40 -8.74 -10.46
C VAL A 8 -22.89 -8.85 -10.21
N GLY A 9 -23.55 -9.83 -10.85
CA GLY A 9 -24.96 -10.15 -10.60
C GLY A 9 -25.22 -10.63 -9.18
N ILE A 10 -24.36 -11.47 -8.62
CA ILE A 10 -24.44 -11.94 -7.23
C ILE A 10 -24.33 -10.76 -6.26
N ILE A 11 -23.33 -9.89 -6.42
CA ILE A 11 -23.17 -8.69 -5.58
C ILE A 11 -24.41 -7.80 -5.65
N SER A 12 -24.95 -7.58 -6.83
CA SER A 12 -26.19 -6.80 -7.02
C SER A 12 -27.38 -7.42 -6.29
N ARG A 13 -27.44 -8.75 -6.21
CA ARG A 13 -28.46 -9.47 -5.50
C ARG A 13 -28.26 -9.41 -3.97
N LEU A 14 -27.02 -9.57 -3.50
CA LEU A 14 -26.69 -9.43 -2.07
C LEU A 14 -27.06 -8.05 -1.55
N ARG A 15 -26.73 -6.99 -2.27
CA ARG A 15 -27.11 -5.60 -1.92
C ARG A 15 -28.64 -5.40 -1.82
N LYS A 16 -29.43 -6.18 -2.52
CA LYS A 16 -30.92 -6.09 -2.49
C LYS A 16 -31.54 -6.98 -1.43
N GLU A 17 -31.06 -8.21 -1.28
CA GLU A 17 -31.73 -9.27 -0.55
C GLU A 17 -31.10 -9.56 0.83
N CYS A 18 -29.78 -9.38 0.98
CA CYS A 18 -29.10 -9.58 2.26
C CYS A 18 -29.25 -8.33 3.16
N PRO A 19 -29.80 -8.45 4.37
CA PRO A 19 -29.98 -7.32 5.28
C PRO A 19 -28.64 -6.65 5.65
N TRP A 20 -27.57 -7.43 5.83
CA TRP A 20 -26.27 -6.92 6.20
C TRP A 20 -25.62 -6.16 5.04
N ASP A 21 -25.56 -6.77 3.85
CA ASP A 21 -24.96 -6.12 2.66
C ASP A 21 -25.69 -4.83 2.29
N ARG A 22 -27.00 -4.81 2.38
CA ARG A 22 -27.83 -3.64 2.05
C ARG A 22 -27.52 -2.42 2.90
N GLU A 23 -27.14 -2.60 4.16
CA GLU A 23 -26.82 -1.52 5.10
C GLU A 23 -25.39 -0.98 4.93
N GLN A 24 -24.53 -1.68 4.19
CA GLN A 24 -23.15 -1.25 4.03
C GLN A 24 -23.04 0.05 3.25
N THR A 25 -22.06 0.86 3.67
CA THR A 25 -21.66 2.12 3.03
C THR A 25 -20.18 2.08 2.70
N HIS A 26 -19.66 3.05 1.94
CA HIS A 26 -18.22 3.18 1.72
C HIS A 26 -17.45 3.28 3.04
N GLU A 27 -18.00 3.98 4.02
CA GLU A 27 -17.36 4.18 5.33
C GLU A 27 -17.36 2.88 6.17
N SER A 28 -18.49 2.15 6.22
CA SER A 28 -18.58 0.91 6.99
C SER A 28 -17.68 -0.19 6.44
N LEU A 29 -17.46 -0.23 5.12
CA LEU A 29 -16.60 -1.20 4.45
C LEU A 29 -15.11 -0.84 4.49
N ALA A 30 -14.74 0.41 4.79
CA ALA A 30 -13.36 0.85 4.76
C ALA A 30 -12.43 0.01 5.67
N LYS A 31 -12.93 -0.40 6.85
CA LYS A 31 -12.17 -1.28 7.75
C LYS A 31 -11.92 -2.67 7.16
N HIS A 32 -12.91 -3.25 6.49
CA HIS A 32 -12.79 -4.55 5.85
C HIS A 32 -11.80 -4.50 4.68
N LEU A 33 -11.86 -3.46 3.84
CA LEU A 33 -10.87 -3.26 2.78
C LEU A 33 -9.41 -3.26 3.32
N ILE A 34 -9.19 -2.67 4.50
CA ILE A 34 -7.87 -2.67 5.15
C ILE A 34 -7.53 -4.07 5.65
N GLU A 35 -8.48 -4.78 6.27
CA GLU A 35 -8.34 -6.16 6.75
C GLU A 35 -7.92 -7.07 5.59
N GLU A 36 -8.70 -7.13 4.51
CA GLU A 36 -8.42 -7.95 3.31
C GLU A 36 -7.07 -7.60 2.67
N ALA A 37 -6.69 -6.31 2.65
CA ALA A 37 -5.40 -5.91 2.13
C ALA A 37 -4.23 -6.46 2.96
N TYR A 38 -4.35 -6.55 4.28
CA TYR A 38 -3.33 -7.15 5.15
C TYR A 38 -3.35 -8.67 5.08
N GLU A 39 -4.51 -9.32 4.97
CA GLU A 39 -4.62 -10.76 4.78
C GLU A 39 -3.98 -11.20 3.47
N LEU A 40 -4.19 -10.44 2.40
CA LEU A 40 -3.49 -10.64 1.13
C LEU A 40 -1.95 -10.51 1.28
N LEU A 41 -1.45 -9.54 2.05
CA LEU A 41 -0.01 -9.41 2.32
C LEU A 41 0.54 -10.60 3.10
N ASP A 42 -0.22 -11.14 4.04
CA ASP A 42 0.17 -12.33 4.80
C ASP A 42 0.15 -13.59 3.93
N ALA A 43 -0.85 -13.75 3.04
CA ALA A 43 -0.90 -14.83 2.06
C ALA A 43 0.29 -14.78 1.07
N LEU A 44 0.67 -13.59 0.61
CA LEU A 44 1.86 -13.38 -0.22
C LEU A 44 3.14 -13.77 0.52
N ALA A 45 3.27 -13.42 1.80
CA ALA A 45 4.41 -13.80 2.62
C ALA A 45 4.47 -15.31 2.86
N ALA A 46 3.31 -15.95 3.12
CA ALA A 46 3.21 -17.41 3.28
C ALA A 46 3.60 -18.15 2.00
N MET A 47 3.21 -17.63 0.83
CA MET A 47 3.58 -18.22 -0.46
C MET A 47 5.09 -18.10 -0.77
N GLN A 48 5.76 -17.04 -0.29
CA GLN A 48 7.23 -16.93 -0.41
C GLN A 48 7.98 -18.02 0.38
N THR A 49 7.42 -18.47 1.50
CA THR A 49 8.00 -19.54 2.33
C THR A 49 7.61 -20.94 1.87
N ASN A 50 6.40 -21.10 1.35
CA ASN A 50 5.91 -22.35 0.78
C ASN A 50 5.00 -22.06 -0.44
N PRO A 51 5.47 -22.34 -1.67
CA PRO A 51 4.70 -22.10 -2.90
C PRO A 51 3.36 -22.87 -2.97
N GLU A 52 3.15 -23.91 -2.17
CA GLU A 52 1.88 -24.64 -2.11
C GLU A 52 0.76 -23.85 -1.42
N ASN A 53 1.08 -22.73 -0.77
CA ASN A 53 0.08 -21.83 -0.14
C ASN A 53 -0.66 -20.93 -1.15
N HIS A 54 -0.71 -21.32 -2.42
CA HIS A 54 -1.40 -20.56 -3.48
C HIS A 54 -2.93 -20.51 -3.30
N ASP A 55 -3.51 -21.45 -2.56
CA ASP A 55 -4.95 -21.44 -2.26
C ASP A 55 -5.32 -20.25 -1.36
N MET A 56 -4.49 -19.95 -0.34
CA MET A 56 -4.70 -18.75 0.50
C MET A 56 -4.63 -17.47 -0.34
N LEU A 57 -3.63 -17.36 -1.21
CA LEU A 57 -3.53 -16.19 -2.09
C LEU A 57 -4.75 -16.04 -3.00
N ASN A 58 -5.28 -17.17 -3.51
CA ASN A 58 -6.48 -17.13 -4.35
C ASN A 58 -7.72 -16.68 -3.57
N GLU A 59 -7.86 -17.08 -2.31
CA GLU A 59 -8.92 -16.66 -1.40
C GLU A 59 -8.85 -15.14 -1.16
N GLU A 60 -7.72 -14.64 -0.69
CA GLU A 60 -7.55 -13.21 -0.35
C GLU A 60 -7.67 -12.27 -1.57
N LEU A 61 -7.25 -12.72 -2.76
CA LEU A 61 -7.51 -11.99 -4.00
C LEU A 61 -9.01 -11.92 -4.31
N GLY A 62 -9.77 -12.96 -3.97
CA GLY A 62 -11.22 -12.99 -4.09
C GLY A 62 -11.89 -11.99 -3.15
N ASP A 63 -11.45 -11.94 -1.89
CA ASP A 63 -12.00 -11.05 -0.87
C ASP A 63 -11.67 -9.57 -1.15
N LEU A 64 -10.47 -9.29 -1.63
CA LEU A 64 -10.14 -7.95 -2.12
C LEU A 64 -11.00 -7.55 -3.34
N LEU A 65 -11.26 -8.48 -4.27
CA LEU A 65 -12.16 -8.25 -5.40
C LEU A 65 -13.60 -8.00 -4.93
N LEU A 66 -14.07 -8.71 -3.90
CA LEU A 66 -15.38 -8.48 -3.28
C LEU A 66 -15.51 -7.04 -2.79
N GLN A 67 -14.50 -6.51 -2.10
CA GLN A 67 -14.49 -5.10 -1.65
C GLN A 67 -14.60 -4.12 -2.82
N ILE A 68 -13.86 -4.35 -3.90
CA ILE A 68 -13.93 -3.52 -5.11
C ILE A 68 -15.34 -3.52 -5.71
N LEU A 69 -15.97 -4.69 -5.81
CA LEU A 69 -17.30 -4.84 -6.38
C LEU A 69 -18.38 -4.22 -5.49
N LEU A 70 -18.31 -4.39 -4.16
CA LEU A 70 -19.23 -3.77 -3.20
C LEU A 70 -19.15 -2.24 -3.27
N HIS A 71 -17.95 -1.68 -3.23
CA HIS A 71 -17.76 -0.24 -3.36
C HIS A 71 -18.27 0.30 -4.71
N SER A 72 -18.01 -0.42 -5.81
CA SER A 72 -18.51 -0.04 -7.13
C SER A 72 -20.03 -0.09 -7.21
N LYS A 73 -20.64 -1.08 -6.56
CA LYS A 73 -22.10 -1.23 -6.52
C LYS A 73 -22.76 -0.14 -5.68
N ILE A 74 -22.20 0.23 -4.54
CA ILE A 74 -22.68 1.37 -3.72
C ILE A 74 -22.58 2.67 -4.52
N ALA A 75 -21.50 2.89 -5.28
CA ALA A 75 -21.34 4.05 -6.13
C ALA A 75 -22.41 4.09 -7.26
N GLU A 76 -22.72 2.94 -7.86
CA GLU A 76 -23.77 2.81 -8.89
C GLU A 76 -25.16 3.12 -8.32
N GLU A 77 -25.47 2.63 -7.13
CA GLU A 77 -26.72 2.93 -6.41
C GLU A 77 -26.91 4.44 -6.17
N ASN A 78 -25.79 5.14 -5.89
CA ASN A 78 -25.74 6.59 -5.73
C ASN A 78 -25.62 7.35 -7.07
N LYS A 79 -25.61 6.67 -8.22
CA LYS A 79 -25.51 7.24 -9.55
C LYS A 79 -24.19 8.01 -9.79
N TYR A 80 -23.10 7.60 -9.17
CA TYR A 80 -21.78 8.18 -9.35
C TYR A 80 -21.05 7.52 -10.51
N PHE A 81 -20.81 6.22 -10.43
CA PHE A 81 -20.14 5.39 -11.43
C PHE A 81 -20.46 3.91 -11.17
N SER A 82 -20.18 3.05 -12.14
CA SER A 82 -20.33 1.59 -12.09
C SER A 82 -18.99 0.86 -12.13
N ILE A 83 -19.01 -0.46 -11.94
CA ILE A 83 -17.81 -1.29 -12.13
C ILE A 83 -17.29 -1.21 -13.60
N VAL A 84 -18.15 -0.98 -14.56
CA VAL A 84 -17.73 -0.81 -15.97
C VAL A 84 -16.87 0.44 -16.11
N ASP A 85 -17.25 1.54 -15.46
CA ASP A 85 -16.47 2.78 -15.48
C ASP A 85 -15.12 2.60 -14.81
N VAL A 86 -15.07 1.86 -13.68
CA VAL A 86 -13.82 1.52 -12.98
C VAL A 86 -12.87 0.75 -13.92
N VAL A 87 -13.39 -0.28 -14.58
CA VAL A 87 -12.59 -1.10 -15.51
C VAL A 87 -12.14 -0.29 -16.72
N THR A 88 -13.04 0.50 -17.33
CA THR A 88 -12.72 1.34 -18.49
C THR A 88 -11.64 2.37 -18.16
N ASN A 89 -11.79 3.10 -17.05
CA ASN A 89 -10.80 4.07 -16.61
C ASN A 89 -9.43 3.42 -16.33
N LEU A 90 -9.43 2.22 -15.77
CA LEU A 90 -8.19 1.48 -15.55
C LEU A 90 -7.54 1.05 -16.88
N GLN A 91 -8.33 0.54 -17.84
CA GLN A 91 -7.84 0.16 -19.18
C GLN A 91 -7.20 1.36 -19.89
N GLU A 92 -7.90 2.48 -19.97
CA GLU A 92 -7.41 3.70 -20.61
C GLU A 92 -6.11 4.19 -19.98
N LYS A 93 -6.07 4.20 -18.63
CA LYS A 93 -4.88 4.56 -17.88
C LYS A 93 -3.70 3.63 -18.17
N LEU A 94 -3.91 2.32 -18.21
CA LEU A 94 -2.86 1.34 -18.49
C LEU A 94 -2.34 1.47 -19.93
N ILE A 95 -3.23 1.58 -20.91
CA ILE A 95 -2.84 1.77 -22.32
C ILE A 95 -2.03 3.05 -22.48
N LYS A 96 -2.52 4.17 -21.92
CA LYS A 96 -1.84 5.46 -22.00
C LYS A 96 -0.45 5.46 -21.35
N ARG A 97 -0.28 4.74 -20.25
CA ARG A 97 0.98 4.72 -19.47
C ARG A 97 1.96 3.65 -19.92
N HIS A 98 1.59 2.80 -20.89
CA HIS A 98 2.47 1.78 -21.47
C HIS A 98 2.60 1.92 -23.00
N PRO A 99 3.04 3.10 -23.51
CA PRO A 99 3.16 3.28 -24.96
C PRO A 99 4.24 2.39 -25.58
N HIS A 100 5.13 1.81 -24.79
CA HIS A 100 6.08 0.78 -25.21
C HIS A 100 5.44 -0.61 -25.43
N VAL A 101 4.20 -0.83 -24.97
CA VAL A 101 3.44 -2.08 -25.15
C VAL A 101 2.31 -1.89 -26.15
N PHE A 102 1.64 -0.73 -26.12
CA PHE A 102 0.43 -0.45 -26.88
C PHE A 102 0.63 0.58 -28.01
N GLY A 103 1.84 1.12 -28.16
CA GLY A 103 2.24 2.10 -29.17
C GLY A 103 3.59 1.75 -29.79
N ASP A 104 4.25 2.75 -30.36
CA ASP A 104 5.48 2.60 -31.15
C ASP A 104 6.78 2.97 -30.38
N VAL A 105 6.71 3.13 -29.06
CA VAL A 105 7.87 3.48 -28.24
C VAL A 105 8.62 2.21 -27.85
N GLU A 106 9.91 2.15 -28.14
CA GLU A 106 10.79 1.07 -27.71
C GLU A 106 11.53 1.46 -26.43
N LEU A 107 11.48 0.61 -25.41
CA LEU A 107 12.22 0.73 -24.14
C LEU A 107 12.92 -0.59 -23.85
N GLU A 108 14.19 -0.51 -23.45
CA GLU A 108 15.03 -1.70 -23.27
C GLU A 108 15.15 -2.14 -21.80
N SER A 109 14.84 -1.25 -20.84
CA SER A 109 15.01 -1.54 -19.42
C SER A 109 13.78 -1.19 -18.58
N ALA A 110 13.63 -1.85 -17.43
CA ALA A 110 12.61 -1.53 -16.45
C ALA A 110 12.75 -0.08 -15.90
N GLU A 111 13.99 0.43 -15.82
CA GLU A 111 14.27 1.80 -15.41
C GLU A 111 13.74 2.82 -16.41
N ASP A 112 13.83 2.55 -17.72
CA ASP A 112 13.31 3.43 -18.75
C ASP A 112 11.78 3.44 -18.73
N VAL A 113 11.15 2.28 -18.46
CA VAL A 113 9.70 2.17 -18.26
C VAL A 113 9.27 3.00 -17.03
N GLU A 114 9.99 2.92 -15.90
CA GLU A 114 9.66 3.70 -14.70
C GLU A 114 9.80 5.20 -14.96
N LYS A 115 10.86 5.64 -15.66
CA LYS A 115 11.06 7.05 -16.03
C LYS A 115 9.93 7.55 -16.94
N GLN A 116 9.61 6.81 -17.98
CA GLN A 116 8.54 7.18 -18.92
C GLN A 116 7.17 7.24 -18.22
N TRP A 117 6.85 6.25 -17.38
CA TRP A 117 5.64 6.24 -16.57
C TRP A 117 5.48 7.51 -15.74
N GLU A 118 6.57 7.95 -15.13
CA GLU A 118 6.57 9.16 -14.31
C GLU A 118 6.48 10.45 -15.12
N GLU A 119 7.09 10.49 -16.31
CA GLU A 119 6.94 11.63 -17.23
C GLU A 119 5.49 11.79 -17.68
N ILE A 120 4.83 10.69 -18.07
CA ILE A 120 3.41 10.69 -18.43
C ILE A 120 2.57 11.13 -17.25
N LYS A 121 2.86 10.66 -16.05
CA LYS A 121 2.15 11.03 -14.83
C LYS A 121 2.33 12.50 -14.47
N LYS A 122 3.53 13.08 -14.68
CA LYS A 122 3.78 14.51 -14.49
C LYS A 122 2.95 15.39 -15.42
N GLN A 123 2.68 14.95 -16.65
CA GLN A 123 1.83 15.68 -17.60
C GLN A 123 0.34 15.70 -17.17
N GLU A 124 -0.06 14.76 -16.32
CA GLU A 124 -1.43 14.63 -15.82
C GLU A 124 -1.68 15.39 -14.51
N THR A 125 -0.62 15.80 -13.80
CA THR A 125 -0.71 16.42 -12.46
C THR A 125 0.19 17.66 -12.37
N SER A 126 -0.16 18.53 -11.51
CA SER A 126 0.29 19.79 -10.97
C SER A 126 1.79 20.19 -11.02
N ASP A 127 2.06 21.41 -10.54
CA ASP A 127 3.32 22.13 -10.55
C ASP A 127 4.46 21.48 -9.72
N SER A 128 4.14 20.58 -8.79
CA SER A 128 5.12 19.91 -7.92
C SER A 128 5.08 18.38 -8.04
N ILE A 129 6.26 17.75 -8.03
CA ILE A 129 6.36 16.28 -7.99
C ILE A 129 5.77 15.67 -6.71
N PHE A 130 5.53 16.46 -5.67
CA PHE A 130 4.96 16.00 -4.41
C PHE A 130 3.42 16.06 -4.39
N ASP A 131 2.79 16.76 -5.33
CA ASP A 131 1.34 16.98 -5.35
C ASP A 131 0.53 15.70 -5.64
N ASP A 132 1.14 14.71 -6.28
CA ASP A 132 0.51 13.40 -6.52
C ASP A 132 0.66 12.44 -5.33
N ILE A 133 1.26 12.87 -4.22
CA ILE A 133 1.28 12.10 -2.97
C ILE A 133 -0.06 12.30 -2.27
N ASP A 134 -0.87 11.24 -2.29
CA ASP A 134 -2.15 11.28 -1.58
C ASP A 134 -1.92 11.50 -0.07
N GLN A 135 -2.49 12.58 0.43
CA GLN A 135 -2.37 12.96 1.85
C GLN A 135 -3.07 11.99 2.81
N LYS A 136 -3.95 11.13 2.28
CA LYS A 136 -4.67 10.11 3.05
C LYS A 136 -3.90 8.80 3.21
N LEU A 137 -2.73 8.66 2.60
CA LEU A 137 -1.88 7.49 2.77
C LEU A 137 -1.46 7.31 4.23
N PRO A 138 -1.28 6.05 4.70
CA PRO A 138 -0.61 5.76 5.96
C PRO A 138 0.73 6.50 6.04
N SER A 139 1.09 6.99 7.23
CA SER A 139 2.23 7.90 7.39
C SER A 139 3.55 7.28 6.93
N ILE A 140 3.77 5.99 7.18
CA ILE A 140 4.98 5.27 6.75
C ILE A 140 5.04 5.19 5.22
N THR A 141 3.95 4.77 4.58
CA THR A 141 3.84 4.71 3.11
C THR A 141 4.01 6.09 2.49
N LYS A 142 3.43 7.14 3.11
CA LYS A 142 3.56 8.52 2.65
C LYS A 142 5.02 9.00 2.74
N ALA A 143 5.69 8.78 3.87
CA ALA A 143 7.10 9.10 4.05
C ALA A 143 7.98 8.40 3.00
N PHE A 144 7.77 7.11 2.77
CA PHE A 144 8.51 6.34 1.77
C PHE A 144 8.33 6.89 0.35
N LYS A 145 7.10 7.19 -0.06
CA LYS A 145 6.83 7.82 -1.37
C LYS A 145 7.46 9.21 -1.48
N THR A 146 7.40 10.00 -0.41
CA THR A 146 8.01 11.34 -0.37
C THR A 146 9.53 11.25 -0.58
N GLN A 147 10.20 10.36 0.11
CA GLN A 147 11.66 10.18 -0.01
C GLN A 147 12.08 9.61 -1.37
N ARG A 148 11.29 8.70 -1.96
CA ARG A 148 11.51 8.26 -3.35
C ARG A 148 11.45 9.42 -4.35
N LYS A 149 10.54 10.37 -4.14
CA LYS A 149 10.43 11.56 -4.99
C LYS A 149 11.55 12.57 -4.72
N ALA A 150 11.92 12.78 -3.46
CA ALA A 150 13.04 13.63 -3.07
C ALA A 150 14.36 13.20 -3.74
N LYS A 151 14.60 11.90 -3.90
CA LYS A 151 15.74 11.36 -4.65
C LYS A 151 15.84 11.92 -6.07
N LYS A 152 14.74 12.21 -6.75
CA LYS A 152 14.72 12.77 -8.11
C LYS A 152 15.15 14.23 -8.19
N LEU A 153 15.16 14.91 -7.06
CA LEU A 153 15.62 16.28 -6.90
C LEU A 153 17.01 16.34 -6.24
N ASP A 154 17.69 15.20 -6.15
CA ASP A 154 18.97 15.06 -5.41
C ASP A 154 18.88 15.46 -3.93
N LEU A 155 17.65 15.52 -3.37
CA LEU A 155 17.40 15.77 -1.96
C LEU A 155 17.43 14.43 -1.19
N THR A 156 18.61 13.83 -1.12
CA THR A 156 18.81 12.51 -0.48
C THR A 156 20.28 12.33 -0.12
N TYR A 157 20.58 11.38 0.75
CA TYR A 157 21.95 10.95 1.02
C TYR A 157 22.53 10.19 -0.18
N THR A 158 23.85 10.21 -0.32
CA THR A 158 24.51 9.57 -1.46
C THR A 158 24.58 8.05 -1.32
N ASN A 159 24.54 7.53 -0.10
CA ASN A 159 24.65 6.11 0.19
C ASN A 159 23.99 5.69 1.49
N TYR A 160 23.90 4.38 1.71
CA TYR A 160 23.33 3.78 2.91
C TYR A 160 24.03 4.23 4.21
N GLN A 161 25.35 4.39 4.20
CA GLN A 161 26.11 4.75 5.38
C GLN A 161 25.77 6.15 5.88
N GLU A 162 25.60 7.10 4.96
CA GLU A 162 25.15 8.46 5.30
C GLU A 162 23.72 8.46 5.86
N ALA A 163 22.81 7.69 5.26
CA ALA A 163 21.46 7.55 5.79
C ALA A 163 21.44 6.89 7.19
N LEU A 164 22.33 5.94 7.44
CA LEU A 164 22.47 5.33 8.77
C LEU A 164 23.07 6.32 9.79
N GLN A 165 24.02 7.16 9.37
CA GLN A 165 24.60 8.19 10.23
C GLN A 165 23.56 9.24 10.61
N ASP A 166 22.68 9.61 9.70
CA ASP A 166 21.52 10.48 9.97
C ASP A 166 20.62 9.89 11.05
N LEU A 167 20.19 8.64 10.90
CA LEU A 167 19.40 7.96 11.94
C LEU A 167 20.10 7.98 13.31
N LEU A 168 21.41 7.77 13.34
CA LEU A 168 22.16 7.82 14.60
C LEU A 168 22.19 9.23 15.19
N SER A 169 22.22 10.28 14.37
CA SER A 169 22.12 11.68 14.81
C SER A 169 20.76 11.95 15.46
N GLU A 170 19.66 11.55 14.82
CA GLU A 170 18.31 11.70 15.37
C GLU A 170 18.14 10.97 16.74
N VAL A 171 18.78 9.81 16.89
CA VAL A 171 18.79 9.09 18.18
C VAL A 171 19.55 9.87 19.27
N GLU A 172 20.65 10.53 18.95
CA GLU A 172 21.36 11.39 19.91
C GLU A 172 20.53 12.65 20.25
N GLU A 173 19.87 13.26 19.27
CA GLU A 173 18.98 14.41 19.47
C GLU A 173 17.79 14.06 20.38
N LEU A 174 17.20 12.87 20.23
CA LEU A 174 16.20 12.35 21.18
C LEU A 174 16.75 12.24 22.62
N LYS A 175 18.00 11.82 22.80
CA LYS A 175 18.61 11.74 24.12
C LYS A 175 18.83 13.10 24.75
N ASP A 176 19.20 14.10 23.93
CA ASP A 176 19.50 15.46 24.35
C ASP A 176 18.26 16.34 24.49
N ALA A 177 17.09 15.87 24.05
CA ALA A 177 15.82 16.58 24.09
C ALA A 177 15.42 16.96 25.54
N LYS A 178 15.10 18.23 25.75
CA LYS A 178 14.92 18.82 27.08
C LYS A 178 13.53 18.66 27.68
N ASN A 179 12.54 18.41 26.82
CA ASN A 179 11.14 18.29 27.22
C ASN A 179 10.43 17.23 26.37
N ASP A 180 9.20 16.90 26.74
CA ASP A 180 8.43 15.83 26.08
C ASP A 180 7.98 16.21 24.65
N GLU A 181 7.82 17.50 24.36
CA GLU A 181 7.45 17.96 23.02
C GLU A 181 8.60 17.76 22.03
N ASP A 182 9.81 18.17 22.43
CA ASP A 182 11.04 17.92 21.65
C ASP A 182 11.22 16.40 21.44
N ARG A 183 11.07 15.58 22.49
CA ARG A 183 11.16 14.10 22.36
C ARG A 183 10.18 13.50 21.37
N LYS A 184 8.95 14.02 21.32
CA LYS A 184 7.96 13.56 20.35
C LYS A 184 8.32 13.95 18.92
N SER A 185 8.93 15.12 18.73
CA SER A 185 9.45 15.55 17.44
C SER A 185 10.53 14.57 16.95
N GLU A 186 11.55 14.34 17.80
CA GLU A 186 12.67 13.47 17.45
C GLU A 186 12.24 12.01 17.14
N ILE A 187 11.19 11.51 17.81
CA ILE A 187 10.61 10.21 17.44
C ILE A 187 10.07 10.23 16.00
N GLY A 188 9.46 11.34 15.58
CA GLY A 188 9.00 11.52 14.20
C GLY A 188 10.16 11.47 13.19
N ASP A 189 11.26 12.16 13.52
CA ASP A 189 12.44 12.25 12.67
C ASP A 189 13.19 10.92 12.60
N ILE A 190 13.32 10.19 13.73
CA ILE A 190 13.81 8.80 13.76
C ILE A 190 12.98 7.89 12.85
N LEU A 191 11.65 7.93 12.93
CA LEU A 191 10.79 7.12 12.07
C LEU A 191 10.99 7.46 10.59
N PHE A 192 11.15 8.75 10.26
CA PHE A 192 11.41 9.19 8.91
C PHE A 192 12.77 8.70 8.39
N SER A 193 13.83 8.77 9.22
CA SER A 193 15.17 8.26 8.89
C SER A 193 15.21 6.73 8.74
N VAL A 194 14.44 5.99 9.56
CA VAL A 194 14.26 4.52 9.37
C VAL A 194 13.62 4.21 8.02
N VAL A 195 12.59 4.95 7.62
CA VAL A 195 11.95 4.78 6.30
C VAL A 195 12.96 5.06 5.18
N ASN A 196 13.86 6.03 5.33
CA ASN A 196 14.90 6.30 4.36
C ASN A 196 15.90 5.15 4.21
N ILE A 197 16.27 4.50 5.30
CA ILE A 197 17.11 3.28 5.27
C ILE A 197 16.41 2.16 4.49
N CYS A 198 15.11 1.96 4.69
CA CYS A 198 14.34 0.97 3.92
C CYS A 198 14.46 1.20 2.41
N ARG A 199 14.47 2.46 1.97
CA ARG A 199 14.65 2.83 0.56
C ARG A 199 16.01 2.37 0.00
N TYR A 200 17.09 2.48 0.77
CA TYR A 200 18.43 2.00 0.35
C TYR A 200 18.54 0.48 0.30
N LEU A 201 17.73 -0.21 1.10
CA LEU A 201 17.67 -1.68 1.14
C LEU A 201 16.63 -2.25 0.18
N GLU A 202 15.99 -1.40 -0.64
CA GLU A 202 14.90 -1.80 -1.54
C GLU A 202 13.77 -2.55 -0.82
N ALA A 203 13.55 -2.22 0.44
CA ALA A 203 12.58 -2.82 1.31
C ALA A 203 11.39 -1.88 1.54
N ASP A 204 10.17 -2.38 1.39
CA ASP A 204 8.98 -1.60 1.74
C ASP A 204 8.83 -1.53 3.27
N PRO A 205 8.78 -0.34 3.88
CA PRO A 205 8.77 -0.19 5.34
C PRO A 205 7.49 -0.71 5.99
N GLU A 206 6.34 -0.60 5.33
CA GLU A 206 5.06 -1.13 5.84
C GLU A 206 5.12 -2.64 5.94
N ILE A 207 5.59 -3.31 4.86
CA ILE A 207 5.75 -4.76 4.81
C ILE A 207 6.76 -5.23 5.87
N GLN A 208 7.89 -4.53 6.05
CA GLN A 208 8.90 -4.94 7.02
C GLN A 208 8.43 -4.75 8.46
N LEU A 209 7.67 -3.70 8.74
CA LEU A 209 7.08 -3.46 10.05
C LEU A 209 6.02 -4.53 10.35
N ASN A 210 5.14 -4.85 9.39
CA ASN A 210 4.15 -5.92 9.54
C ASN A 210 4.83 -7.26 9.86
N LYS A 211 5.83 -7.67 9.07
CA LYS A 211 6.59 -8.90 9.32
C LYS A 211 7.23 -8.94 10.72
N SER A 212 7.70 -7.81 11.23
CA SER A 212 8.28 -7.74 12.56
C SER A 212 7.22 -7.86 13.65
N THR A 213 6.07 -7.25 13.44
CA THR A 213 4.91 -7.33 14.33
C THR A 213 4.39 -8.77 14.41
N GLN A 214 4.25 -9.46 13.30
CA GLN A 214 3.82 -10.87 13.28
C GLN A 214 4.80 -11.77 14.03
N ARG A 215 6.11 -11.63 13.81
CA ARG A 215 7.12 -12.37 14.60
C ARG A 215 7.03 -12.10 16.09
N PHE A 216 6.71 -10.88 16.49
CA PHE A 216 6.50 -10.54 17.90
C PHE A 216 5.25 -11.23 18.45
N ILE A 217 4.13 -11.19 17.71
CA ILE A 217 2.88 -11.85 18.09
C ILE A 217 3.09 -13.36 18.28
N GLU A 218 3.78 -14.03 17.36
CA GLU A 218 4.09 -15.46 17.46
C GLU A 218 4.90 -15.78 18.71
N ARG A 219 5.92 -14.97 19.02
CA ARG A 219 6.73 -15.13 20.23
C ARG A 219 5.90 -14.86 21.48
N ALA A 220 5.05 -13.85 21.50
CA ALA A 220 4.17 -13.56 22.61
C ALA A 220 3.17 -14.70 22.88
N LYS A 221 2.54 -15.24 21.83
CA LYS A 221 1.67 -16.42 21.92
C LYS A 221 2.40 -17.65 22.46
N TYR A 222 3.65 -17.86 22.04
CA TYR A 222 4.47 -18.96 22.59
C TYR A 222 4.72 -18.79 24.07
N VAL A 223 5.09 -17.57 24.53
CA VAL A 223 5.31 -17.28 25.95
C VAL A 223 4.02 -17.45 26.74
N GLU A 224 2.90 -16.89 26.26
CA GLU A 224 1.59 -17.02 26.90
C GLU A 224 1.20 -18.49 27.12
N LYS A 225 1.40 -19.34 26.10
CA LYS A 225 1.08 -20.76 26.17
C LYS A 225 1.99 -21.57 27.10
N ASN A 226 3.24 -21.14 27.29
CA ASN A 226 4.26 -21.86 28.08
C ASN A 226 4.63 -21.15 29.38
N ALA A 227 4.02 -20.01 29.71
CA ALA A 227 4.17 -19.37 31.03
C ALA A 227 3.47 -20.24 32.07
N ASP A 228 4.20 -20.63 33.11
CA ASP A 228 3.61 -21.32 34.26
C ASP A 228 2.61 -20.37 34.94
N PRO A 229 1.38 -20.78 35.23
CA PRO A 229 0.44 -19.98 35.98
C PRO A 229 0.95 -19.89 37.42
N SER A 230 1.65 -18.81 37.78
CA SER A 230 2.05 -18.47 39.15
C SER A 230 0.89 -17.87 39.92
#